data_e722f6731cd82743a13c7522bcc76229
#
_entry.id   e722f6731cd82743a13c7522bcc76229
#
_cell.length_a   1.000
_cell.length_b   1.000
_cell.length_c   1.000
_cell.angle_alpha   90.00
_cell.angle_beta   90.00
_cell.angle_gamma   90.00
#
_symmetry.space_group_name_H-M   'P 1'
#
loop_
_entity.id
_entity.type
_entity.pdbx_description
1 polymer ?
#
loop_
_entity_poly.entity_id
_entity_poly.type
_entity_poly.pdbx_seq_one_letter_code
_entity_poly.pdbx_strand_id
1 'polypeptide(L)'
;MRKAILFTITLTVSSFLVVLFSQDNCKVLMPAISDSYTGTCKQGLADGKGEALGTDQYNGYFKKGLPEGTGVYIWQTGEKYEGSWKKGLRDGEGKYTFKHEGRDSVLTGIWKEDIYVGLKAVPPYVVQYLSGISRVSCIRAGEVPYVKYKFSRSGGKAEENDISNLTFQGSSGQESAQPNFVGFEQVSFPFEGKVRFEAPNTLNSTTVNCELRLLINQPGSWTVTINF
;
A
#
# COMPACT_ATOMS: atom_id res chain seq x y z
N MET A 1 -49.63 -9.68 73.76
CA MET A 1 -48.70 -10.60 73.11
C MET A 1 -48.35 -10.01 71.75
N ARG A 2 -47.21 -9.35 71.63
CA ARG A 2 -46.70 -8.81 70.37
C ARG A 2 -45.48 -9.65 69.96
N LYS A 3 -45.60 -10.36 68.83
CA LYS A 3 -44.50 -11.13 68.23
C LYS A 3 -43.61 -10.17 67.46
N ALA A 4 -42.34 -10.08 67.86
CA ALA A 4 -41.30 -9.40 67.12
C ALA A 4 -40.78 -10.34 66.01
N ILE A 5 -40.82 -9.87 64.79
CA ILE A 5 -40.24 -10.55 63.62
C ILE A 5 -38.83 -9.96 63.41
N LEU A 6 -37.79 -10.78 63.68
CA LEU A 6 -36.43 -10.43 63.32
C LEU A 6 -36.21 -10.63 61.81
N PHE A 7 -35.89 -9.51 61.12
CA PHE A 7 -35.42 -9.58 59.75
C PHE A 7 -33.87 -9.69 59.75
N THR A 8 -33.38 -10.84 59.46
CA THR A 8 -31.94 -11.01 59.23
C THR A 8 -31.57 -10.61 57.83
N ILE A 9 -30.90 -9.46 57.68
CA ILE A 9 -30.30 -9.01 56.43
C ILE A 9 -29.00 -9.77 56.22
N THR A 10 -28.98 -10.73 55.29
CA THR A 10 -27.73 -11.38 54.82
C THR A 10 -27.06 -10.46 53.81
N LEU A 11 -25.99 -9.86 54.25
CA LEU A 11 -25.10 -9.04 53.40
C LEU A 11 -24.21 -9.99 52.56
N THR A 12 -24.56 -10.24 51.31
CA THR A 12 -23.72 -10.97 50.37
C THR A 12 -22.58 -10.05 49.89
N VAL A 13 -21.40 -10.23 50.46
CA VAL A 13 -20.17 -9.61 49.95
C VAL A 13 -19.79 -10.30 48.64
N SER A 14 -20.16 -9.68 47.53
CA SER A 14 -19.69 -10.06 46.19
C SER A 14 -18.18 -9.78 46.14
N SER A 15 -17.37 -10.81 46.26
CA SER A 15 -15.92 -10.71 46.03
C SER A 15 -15.65 -10.40 44.57
N PHE A 16 -15.48 -9.12 44.24
CA PHE A 16 -14.90 -8.73 42.97
C PHE A 16 -13.45 -9.21 42.95
N LEU A 17 -13.21 -10.33 42.28
CA LEU A 17 -11.86 -10.81 41.99
C LEU A 17 -11.22 -9.80 41.04
N VAL A 18 -10.51 -8.82 41.58
CA VAL A 18 -9.63 -7.96 40.77
C VAL A 18 -8.49 -8.86 40.30
N VAL A 19 -8.61 -9.37 39.09
CA VAL A 19 -7.49 -10.03 38.41
C VAL A 19 -6.47 -8.93 38.13
N LEU A 20 -5.51 -8.79 39.02
CA LEU A 20 -4.29 -8.03 38.76
C LEU A 20 -3.55 -8.76 37.65
N PHE A 21 -3.76 -8.35 36.41
CA PHE A 21 -2.85 -8.71 35.34
C PHE A 21 -1.49 -8.16 35.76
N SER A 22 -0.60 -9.06 36.18
CA SER A 22 0.81 -8.76 36.26
C SER A 22 1.21 -8.26 34.89
N GLN A 23 1.53 -7.00 34.81
CA GLN A 23 2.09 -6.41 33.60
C GLN A 23 3.50 -7.01 33.52
N ASP A 24 3.63 -8.12 32.76
CA ASP A 24 4.93 -8.68 32.44
C ASP A 24 5.78 -7.52 31.90
N ASN A 25 6.89 -7.22 32.58
CA ASN A 25 7.82 -6.16 32.19
C ASN A 25 8.45 -6.59 30.85
N CYS A 26 7.75 -6.34 29.76
CA CYS A 26 8.24 -6.60 28.42
C CYS A 26 9.40 -5.66 28.12
N LYS A 27 10.55 -6.23 27.84
CA LYS A 27 11.74 -5.42 27.57
C LYS A 27 11.72 -4.87 26.16
N VAL A 28 12.00 -3.57 26.03
CA VAL A 28 12.38 -2.91 24.79
C VAL A 28 13.90 -2.84 24.74
N LEU A 29 14.50 -3.25 23.62
CA LEU A 29 15.96 -3.33 23.47
C LEU A 29 16.59 -2.08 22.86
N MET A 30 15.79 -1.05 22.57
CA MET A 30 16.24 0.25 22.08
C MET A 30 16.32 1.23 23.25
N PRO A 31 17.50 1.61 23.73
CA PRO A 31 17.68 2.35 25.00
C PRO A 31 16.89 3.64 25.09
N ALA A 32 16.79 4.40 23.98
CA ALA A 32 16.12 5.70 23.98
C ALA A 32 14.58 5.62 24.23
N ILE A 33 13.98 4.43 24.16
CA ILE A 33 12.54 4.19 24.35
C ILE A 33 12.28 3.04 25.35
N SER A 34 13.19 2.75 26.26
CA SER A 34 13.13 1.54 27.11
C SER A 34 12.64 1.77 28.55
N ASP A 35 12.25 2.99 28.94
CA ASP A 35 11.86 3.30 30.32
C ASP A 35 10.49 2.70 30.67
N SER A 36 9.55 2.71 29.73
CA SER A 36 8.25 2.07 29.90
C SER A 36 7.73 1.49 28.58
N TYR A 37 6.95 0.42 28.70
CA TYR A 37 6.31 -0.23 27.54
C TYR A 37 4.89 -0.65 27.87
N THR A 38 3.97 -0.38 26.95
CA THR A 38 2.58 -0.84 27.00
C THR A 38 2.25 -1.51 25.67
N GLY A 39 1.94 -2.79 25.71
CA GLY A 39 1.62 -3.55 24.50
C GLY A 39 1.76 -5.06 24.66
N THR A 40 1.80 -5.76 23.52
CA THR A 40 1.91 -7.20 23.51
C THR A 40 3.34 -7.69 23.74
N CYS A 41 3.46 -8.83 24.40
CA CYS A 41 4.71 -9.40 24.88
C CYS A 41 4.88 -10.83 24.42
N LYS A 42 6.10 -11.21 24.06
CA LYS A 42 6.47 -12.58 23.77
C LYS A 42 7.86 -12.88 24.35
N GLN A 43 7.92 -13.91 25.19
CA GLN A 43 9.18 -14.33 25.83
C GLN A 43 9.88 -13.21 26.61
N GLY A 44 9.10 -12.33 27.30
CA GLY A 44 9.63 -11.20 28.08
C GLY A 44 10.13 -10.02 27.24
N LEU A 45 9.88 -10.00 25.93
CA LEU A 45 10.25 -8.92 25.01
C LEU A 45 8.99 -8.31 24.40
N ALA A 46 9.05 -7.02 24.06
CA ALA A 46 8.04 -6.34 23.26
C ALA A 46 7.89 -7.06 21.92
N ASP A 47 6.66 -7.52 21.58
CA ASP A 47 6.39 -8.26 20.35
C ASP A 47 4.93 -8.06 19.94
N GLY A 48 4.69 -7.48 18.77
CA GLY A 48 3.39 -7.02 18.30
C GLY A 48 3.20 -5.51 18.46
N LYS A 49 1.95 -5.04 18.54
CA LYS A 49 1.64 -3.62 18.66
C LYS A 49 1.86 -3.11 20.09
N GLY A 50 2.50 -1.95 20.22
CA GLY A 50 2.74 -1.33 21.52
C GLY A 50 3.23 0.12 21.43
N GLU A 51 3.34 0.71 22.60
CA GLU A 51 3.89 2.05 22.84
C GLU A 51 5.04 1.94 23.82
N ALA A 52 6.15 2.58 23.48
CA ALA A 52 7.37 2.63 24.29
C ALA A 52 7.79 4.08 24.52
N LEU A 53 8.15 4.38 25.75
CA LEU A 53 8.54 5.72 26.21
C LEU A 53 9.88 5.65 26.90
N GLY A 54 10.69 6.68 26.71
CA GLY A 54 11.96 6.95 27.38
C GLY A 54 12.36 8.39 27.10
N THR A 55 13.62 8.62 26.77
CA THR A 55 14.07 9.92 26.25
C THR A 55 13.31 10.29 24.98
N ASP A 56 13.02 9.28 24.16
CA ASP A 56 12.23 9.36 22.95
C ASP A 56 10.91 8.56 23.11
N GLN A 57 10.07 8.58 22.09
CA GLN A 57 8.78 7.87 22.07
C GLN A 57 8.64 7.06 20.81
N TYR A 58 8.04 5.86 20.91
CA TYR A 58 7.67 5.05 19.75
C TYR A 58 6.29 4.44 19.94
N ASN A 59 5.47 4.53 18.91
CA ASN A 59 4.18 3.86 18.84
C ASN A 59 4.10 3.08 17.52
N GLY A 60 4.00 1.76 17.60
CA GLY A 60 4.04 0.92 16.40
C GLY A 60 4.17 -0.55 16.72
N TYR A 61 4.71 -1.28 15.76
CA TYR A 61 4.94 -2.70 15.90
C TYR A 61 6.36 -2.99 16.39
N PHE A 62 6.45 -4.01 17.24
CA PHE A 62 7.69 -4.54 17.78
C PHE A 62 7.88 -6.00 17.39
N LYS A 63 9.13 -6.41 17.32
CA LYS A 63 9.53 -7.80 17.19
C LYS A 63 10.79 -8.05 17.98
N LYS A 64 10.72 -9.00 18.89
CA LYS A 64 11.86 -9.36 19.78
C LYS A 64 12.49 -8.14 20.47
N GLY A 65 11.65 -7.19 20.96
CA GLY A 65 12.08 -6.02 21.70
C GLY A 65 12.53 -4.82 20.84
N LEU A 66 12.46 -4.89 19.54
CA LEU A 66 12.87 -3.83 18.61
C LEU A 66 11.71 -3.36 17.73
N PRO A 67 11.64 -2.08 17.34
CA PRO A 67 10.75 -1.59 16.29
C PRO A 67 10.84 -2.42 15.01
N GLU A 68 9.68 -2.88 14.52
CA GLU A 68 9.56 -3.70 13.31
C GLU A 68 8.20 -3.42 12.65
N GLY A 69 8.14 -3.39 11.31
CA GLY A 69 6.90 -3.07 10.60
C GLY A 69 6.61 -1.58 10.57
N THR A 70 5.37 -1.15 10.80
CA THR A 70 5.02 0.28 10.75
C THR A 70 4.97 0.90 12.14
N GLY A 71 5.43 2.14 12.26
CA GLY A 71 5.39 2.87 13.51
C GLY A 71 5.76 4.34 13.37
N VAL A 72 5.51 5.07 14.46
CA VAL A 72 5.82 6.49 14.62
C VAL A 72 6.85 6.62 15.71
N TYR A 73 7.96 7.27 15.43
CA TYR A 73 9.02 7.61 16.37
C TYR A 73 9.10 9.13 16.52
N ILE A 74 9.16 9.59 17.76
CA ILE A 74 9.29 11.01 18.09
C ILE A 74 10.53 11.16 18.97
N TRP A 75 11.50 11.89 18.47
CA TRP A 75 12.72 12.24 19.19
C TRP A 75 12.45 13.33 20.23
N GLN A 76 13.23 13.37 21.28
CA GLN A 76 13.18 14.42 22.29
C GLN A 76 13.31 15.84 21.68
N THR A 77 14.01 15.96 20.57
CA THR A 77 14.16 17.20 19.79
C THR A 77 12.88 17.67 19.11
N GLY A 78 11.83 16.84 19.11
CA GLY A 78 10.55 17.09 18.45
C GLY A 78 10.50 16.66 16.97
N GLU A 79 11.57 16.11 16.46
CA GLU A 79 11.57 15.47 15.14
C GLU A 79 10.69 14.22 15.17
N LYS A 80 10.15 13.82 13.99
CA LYS A 80 9.23 12.71 13.91
C LYS A 80 9.48 11.90 12.65
N TYR A 81 9.48 10.56 12.79
CA TYR A 81 9.46 9.65 11.67
C TYR A 81 8.20 8.79 11.72
N GLU A 82 7.49 8.70 10.61
CA GLU A 82 6.32 7.87 10.39
C GLU A 82 6.60 6.95 9.22
N GLY A 83 6.72 5.66 9.44
CA GLY A 83 7.08 4.76 8.34
C GLY A 83 7.41 3.35 8.78
N SER A 84 8.16 2.67 7.91
CA SER A 84 8.56 1.29 8.07
C SER A 84 9.86 1.17 8.87
N TRP A 85 9.90 0.14 9.70
CA TRP A 85 10.99 -0.18 10.61
C TRP A 85 11.44 -1.62 10.43
N LYS A 86 12.71 -1.87 10.60
CA LYS A 86 13.30 -3.21 10.57
C LYS A 86 14.43 -3.29 11.58
N LYS A 87 14.28 -4.17 12.56
CA LYS A 87 15.28 -4.39 13.62
C LYS A 87 15.71 -3.10 14.34
N GLY A 88 14.77 -2.18 14.56
CA GLY A 88 15.03 -0.90 15.23
C GLY A 88 15.55 0.22 14.33
N LEU A 89 15.72 -0.02 13.03
CA LEU A 89 16.20 0.96 12.06
C LEU A 89 15.05 1.34 11.09
N ARG A 90 15.06 2.56 10.57
CA ARG A 90 14.16 3.00 9.51
C ARG A 90 14.52 2.23 8.24
N ASP A 91 13.57 1.44 7.71
CA ASP A 91 13.80 0.61 6.52
C ASP A 91 12.49 0.44 5.75
N GLY A 92 12.40 1.00 4.56
CA GLY A 92 11.21 1.05 3.72
C GLY A 92 10.66 2.47 3.54
N GLU A 93 9.37 2.59 3.24
CA GLU A 93 8.72 3.87 3.03
C GLU A 93 8.54 4.62 4.36
N GLY A 94 8.80 5.94 4.32
CA GLY A 94 8.61 6.77 5.49
C GLY A 94 8.61 8.27 5.21
N LYS A 95 8.10 8.98 6.20
CA LYS A 95 8.03 10.44 6.26
C LYS A 95 8.78 10.91 7.50
N TYR A 96 9.80 11.71 7.31
CA TYR A 96 10.57 12.34 8.37
C TYR A 96 10.26 13.84 8.41
N THR A 97 9.81 14.31 9.56
CA THR A 97 9.51 15.73 9.81
C THR A 97 10.54 16.28 10.81
N PHE A 98 11.18 17.37 10.45
CA PHE A 98 12.25 17.99 11.24
C PHE A 98 12.24 19.51 11.08
N LYS A 99 12.98 20.20 11.92
CA LYS A 99 13.17 21.65 11.81
C LYS A 99 14.43 21.95 11.02
N HIS A 100 14.30 22.75 9.95
CA HIS A 100 15.42 23.29 9.20
C HIS A 100 15.30 24.82 9.18
N GLU A 101 16.30 25.52 9.67
CA GLU A 101 16.28 26.97 9.82
C GLU A 101 15.02 27.53 10.53
N GLY A 102 14.55 26.80 11.56
CA GLY A 102 13.36 27.17 12.34
C GLY A 102 12.02 26.90 11.64
N ARG A 103 12.01 26.32 10.44
CA ARG A 103 10.80 25.95 9.68
C ARG A 103 10.61 24.43 9.67
N ASP A 104 9.36 24.01 9.69
CA ASP A 104 9.04 22.59 9.53
C ASP A 104 9.38 22.14 8.12
N SER A 105 10.20 21.12 8.03
CA SER A 105 10.64 20.49 6.78
C SER A 105 10.24 19.03 6.78
N VAL A 106 9.91 18.51 5.61
CA VAL A 106 9.43 17.13 5.44
C VAL A 106 10.25 16.42 4.38
N LEU A 107 10.76 15.24 4.72
CA LEU A 107 11.45 14.35 3.80
C LEU A 107 10.65 13.04 3.69
N THR A 108 10.04 12.81 2.52
CA THR A 108 9.27 11.58 2.25
C THR A 108 10.00 10.73 1.22
N GLY A 109 10.06 9.42 1.43
CA GLY A 109 10.71 8.52 0.47
C GLY A 109 11.08 7.18 1.07
N ILE A 110 12.14 6.59 0.54
CA ILE A 110 12.66 5.28 0.92
C ILE A 110 13.85 5.45 1.86
N TRP A 111 13.85 4.65 2.90
CA TRP A 111 14.90 4.54 3.90
C TRP A 111 15.49 3.14 3.85
N LYS A 112 16.78 3.03 4.08
CA LYS A 112 17.51 1.78 4.17
C LYS A 112 18.51 1.85 5.31
N GLU A 113 18.29 1.06 6.36
CA GLU A 113 19.17 1.01 7.54
C GLU A 113 19.49 2.43 8.07
N ASP A 114 18.42 3.23 8.35
CA ASP A 114 18.44 4.64 8.77
C ASP A 114 18.91 5.66 7.72
N ILE A 115 19.39 5.24 6.57
CA ILE A 115 19.86 6.14 5.51
C ILE A 115 18.71 6.48 4.57
N TYR A 116 18.49 7.77 4.29
CA TYR A 116 17.54 8.18 3.24
C TYR A 116 18.12 7.90 1.86
N VAL A 117 17.42 7.09 1.08
CA VAL A 117 17.87 6.65 -0.25
C VAL A 117 17.31 7.53 -1.35
N GLY A 118 16.14 8.15 -1.15
CA GLY A 118 15.51 9.01 -2.14
C GLY A 118 13.99 8.80 -2.21
N LEU A 119 13.37 9.45 -3.20
CA LEU A 119 11.93 9.29 -3.43
C LEU A 119 11.61 7.86 -3.87
N LYS A 120 10.42 7.37 -3.49
CA LYS A 120 9.90 6.12 -4.02
C LYS A 120 9.75 6.23 -5.54
N ALA A 121 10.40 5.34 -6.26
CA ALA A 121 10.24 5.28 -7.70
C ALA A 121 8.78 4.91 -8.05
N VAL A 122 8.11 5.78 -8.77
CA VAL A 122 6.80 5.49 -9.35
C VAL A 122 7.03 4.70 -10.63
N PRO A 123 6.51 3.47 -10.76
CA PRO A 123 6.68 2.70 -11.98
C PRO A 123 6.06 3.47 -13.16
N PRO A 124 6.67 3.40 -14.35
CA PRO A 124 6.20 4.16 -15.51
C PRO A 124 4.76 3.81 -15.89
N TYR A 125 4.34 2.59 -15.65
CA TYR A 125 2.96 2.13 -15.79
C TYR A 125 2.66 0.98 -14.82
N VAL A 126 1.37 0.75 -14.56
CA VAL A 126 0.86 -0.36 -13.74
C VAL A 126 -0.31 -1.00 -14.46
N VAL A 127 -0.29 -2.32 -14.64
CA VAL A 127 -1.46 -3.10 -15.05
C VAL A 127 -2.29 -3.37 -13.81
N GLN A 128 -3.45 -2.73 -13.72
CA GLN A 128 -4.33 -2.80 -12.55
C GLN A 128 -5.26 -4.01 -12.58
N TYR A 129 -5.67 -4.41 -13.80
CA TYR A 129 -6.58 -5.55 -14.01
C TYR A 129 -6.33 -6.17 -15.37
N LEU A 130 -6.41 -7.50 -15.44
CA LEU A 130 -6.22 -8.29 -16.66
C LEU A 130 -7.16 -9.50 -16.64
N SER A 131 -7.96 -9.68 -17.70
CA SER A 131 -8.83 -10.83 -17.87
C SER A 131 -8.92 -11.21 -19.36
N GLY A 132 -8.83 -12.50 -19.68
CA GLY A 132 -8.88 -13.01 -21.06
C GLY A 132 -7.68 -12.60 -21.93
N ILE A 133 -6.64 -12.04 -21.36
CA ILE A 133 -5.45 -11.52 -22.04
C ILE A 133 -4.23 -12.26 -21.50
N SER A 134 -3.39 -12.77 -22.40
CA SER A 134 -2.21 -13.56 -22.04
C SER A 134 -1.03 -12.69 -21.60
N ARG A 135 -0.83 -11.53 -22.23
CA ARG A 135 0.29 -10.61 -21.93
C ARG A 135 -0.03 -9.18 -22.34
N VAL A 136 0.48 -8.23 -21.56
CA VAL A 136 0.50 -6.80 -21.90
C VAL A 136 1.93 -6.30 -21.87
N SER A 137 2.32 -5.52 -22.87
CA SER A 137 3.59 -4.77 -22.86
C SER A 137 3.33 -3.31 -23.18
N CYS A 138 3.96 -2.41 -22.43
CA CYS A 138 3.85 -0.96 -22.61
C CYS A 138 5.24 -0.41 -22.94
N ILE A 139 5.36 0.24 -24.10
CA ILE A 139 6.62 0.82 -24.56
C ILE A 139 6.43 2.32 -24.73
N ARG A 140 7.30 3.10 -24.08
CA ARG A 140 7.39 4.54 -24.25
C ARG A 140 8.34 4.84 -25.42
N ALA A 141 7.89 5.63 -26.39
CA ALA A 141 8.62 5.85 -27.63
C ALA A 141 8.91 7.34 -27.94
N GLY A 142 8.38 8.29 -27.18
CA GLY A 142 8.55 9.72 -27.48
C GLY A 142 7.87 10.63 -26.46
N GLU A 143 7.81 11.92 -26.77
CA GLU A 143 7.30 12.96 -25.87
C GLU A 143 5.87 13.44 -26.23
N VAL A 144 5.39 13.14 -27.44
CA VAL A 144 4.02 13.51 -27.86
C VAL A 144 3.02 12.74 -27.02
N PRO A 145 2.05 13.38 -26.36
CA PRO A 145 1.18 12.72 -25.37
C PRO A 145 0.07 11.94 -26.08
N TYR A 146 0.30 10.63 -26.30
CA TYR A 146 -0.72 9.70 -26.76
C TYR A 146 -0.58 8.31 -26.13
N VAL A 147 -1.67 7.56 -26.15
CA VAL A 147 -1.69 6.14 -25.78
C VAL A 147 -2.30 5.36 -26.95
N LYS A 148 -1.48 4.57 -27.63
CA LYS A 148 -1.86 3.72 -28.76
C LYS A 148 -1.98 2.28 -28.30
N TYR A 149 -3.05 1.60 -28.69
CA TYR A 149 -3.24 0.19 -28.48
C TYR A 149 -2.91 -0.62 -29.74
N LYS A 150 -2.24 -1.74 -29.56
CA LYS A 150 -1.99 -2.76 -30.57
C LYS A 150 -2.49 -4.10 -30.05
N PHE A 151 -3.11 -4.86 -30.92
CA PHE A 151 -3.60 -6.18 -30.61
C PHE A 151 -2.75 -7.21 -31.32
N SER A 152 -2.44 -8.30 -30.65
CA SER A 152 -1.67 -9.42 -31.19
C SER A 152 -2.24 -10.72 -30.65
N ARG A 153 -2.30 -11.72 -31.49
CA ARG A 153 -2.73 -13.05 -31.11
C ARG A 153 -1.53 -13.88 -30.66
N SER A 154 -1.69 -14.67 -29.60
CA SER A 154 -0.65 -15.60 -29.15
C SER A 154 -0.38 -16.63 -30.25
N GLY A 155 0.86 -16.58 -30.81
CA GLY A 155 1.28 -17.48 -31.91
C GLY A 155 1.15 -16.94 -33.33
N GLY A 156 0.76 -15.66 -33.52
CA GLY A 156 0.63 -15.06 -34.87
C GLY A 156 0.33 -13.57 -34.85
N LYS A 157 0.08 -12.98 -36.01
CA LYS A 157 -0.50 -11.64 -36.13
C LYS A 157 -2.01 -11.76 -35.91
N ALA A 158 -2.57 -10.80 -35.12
CA ALA A 158 -4.02 -10.65 -35.07
C ALA A 158 -4.52 -10.19 -36.43
N GLU A 159 -5.55 -10.85 -36.95
CA GLU A 159 -6.27 -10.41 -38.16
C GLU A 159 -7.37 -9.42 -37.77
N GLU A 160 -7.82 -8.60 -38.72
CA GLU A 160 -8.79 -7.52 -38.48
C GLU A 160 -10.13 -8.04 -37.89
N ASN A 161 -10.45 -9.32 -38.12
CA ASN A 161 -11.68 -9.98 -37.66
C ASN A 161 -11.50 -10.79 -36.34
N ASP A 162 -10.30 -10.80 -35.74
CA ASP A 162 -10.05 -11.55 -34.49
C ASP A 162 -10.64 -10.86 -33.28
N ILE A 163 -11.06 -9.61 -33.39
CA ILE A 163 -11.57 -8.80 -32.28
C ILE A 163 -12.95 -8.25 -32.63
N SER A 164 -13.90 -8.43 -31.72
CA SER A 164 -15.24 -7.85 -31.79
C SER A 164 -15.58 -7.09 -30.51
N ASN A 165 -16.61 -6.26 -30.56
CA ASN A 165 -17.13 -5.50 -29.43
C ASN A 165 -16.06 -4.66 -28.70
N LEU A 166 -15.10 -4.11 -29.45
CA LEU A 166 -14.00 -3.31 -28.93
C LEU A 166 -14.48 -1.97 -28.38
N THR A 167 -14.19 -1.70 -27.14
CA THR A 167 -14.48 -0.44 -26.46
C THR A 167 -13.28 0.09 -25.70
N PHE A 168 -13.11 1.41 -25.69
CA PHE A 168 -12.07 2.11 -24.98
C PHE A 168 -12.66 3.10 -23.99
N GLN A 169 -11.98 3.31 -22.87
CA GLN A 169 -12.23 4.38 -21.94
C GLN A 169 -10.87 4.96 -21.49
N GLY A 170 -10.71 6.26 -21.58
CA GLY A 170 -9.53 6.98 -21.10
C GLY A 170 -9.93 8.04 -20.09
N SER A 171 -9.07 8.30 -19.12
CA SER A 171 -9.26 9.39 -18.14
C SER A 171 -9.11 10.78 -18.77
N SER A 172 -8.47 10.85 -19.95
CA SER A 172 -8.19 12.10 -20.68
C SER A 172 -7.93 11.81 -22.15
N GLY A 173 -7.82 12.90 -22.95
CA GLY A 173 -7.52 12.83 -24.37
C GLY A 173 -8.74 12.61 -25.25
N GLN A 174 -8.50 12.57 -26.56
CA GLN A 174 -9.49 12.31 -27.59
C GLN A 174 -9.30 10.91 -28.12
N GLU A 175 -10.38 10.11 -28.11
CA GLU A 175 -10.37 8.79 -28.73
C GLU A 175 -10.21 8.92 -30.24
N SER A 176 -9.31 8.12 -30.80
CA SER A 176 -9.03 8.03 -32.23
C SER A 176 -8.98 6.58 -32.68
N ALA A 177 -9.72 6.24 -33.71
CA ALA A 177 -9.75 4.92 -34.32
C ALA A 177 -9.50 5.07 -35.84
N GLN A 178 -8.23 5.22 -36.20
CA GLN A 178 -7.78 5.27 -37.59
C GLN A 178 -7.07 3.95 -37.96
N PRO A 179 -6.93 3.61 -39.27
CA PRO A 179 -6.30 2.35 -39.67
C PRO A 179 -4.94 2.07 -39.05
N ASN A 180 -4.15 3.11 -38.74
CA ASN A 180 -2.83 2.99 -38.16
C ASN A 180 -2.74 3.43 -36.68
N PHE A 181 -3.85 3.88 -36.10
CA PHE A 181 -3.89 4.41 -34.73
C PHE A 181 -5.23 4.12 -34.07
N VAL A 182 -5.20 3.31 -33.03
CA VAL A 182 -6.34 3.05 -32.15
C VAL A 182 -5.93 3.41 -30.73
N GLY A 183 -6.61 4.36 -30.11
CA GLY A 183 -6.27 4.80 -28.77
C GLY A 183 -6.69 6.22 -28.46
N PHE A 184 -5.86 6.94 -27.72
CA PHE A 184 -6.14 8.31 -27.25
C PHE A 184 -4.99 9.24 -27.61
N GLU A 185 -5.32 10.39 -28.20
CA GLU A 185 -4.41 11.49 -28.51
C GLU A 185 -4.60 12.63 -27.51
N GLN A 186 -3.58 13.47 -27.31
CA GLN A 186 -3.60 14.62 -26.39
C GLN A 186 -3.96 14.24 -24.94
N VAL A 187 -3.42 13.14 -24.48
CA VAL A 187 -3.67 12.64 -23.12
C VAL A 187 -2.93 13.44 -22.05
N SER A 188 -3.50 13.52 -20.85
CA SER A 188 -2.84 14.00 -19.65
C SER A 188 -2.39 12.83 -18.79
N PHE A 189 -1.30 13.00 -18.06
CA PHE A 189 -0.76 11.99 -17.17
C PHE A 189 -0.87 12.41 -15.69
N PRO A 190 -1.13 11.47 -14.76
CA PRO A 190 -1.33 10.04 -15.00
C PRO A 190 -2.56 9.75 -15.87
N PHE A 191 -2.44 8.76 -16.76
CA PHE A 191 -3.52 8.33 -17.66
C PHE A 191 -4.04 6.97 -17.20
N GLU A 192 -5.34 6.88 -16.97
CA GLU A 192 -6.03 5.62 -16.71
C GLU A 192 -6.73 5.16 -18.00
N GLY A 193 -6.39 3.96 -18.45
CA GLY A 193 -6.97 3.34 -19.64
C GLY A 193 -7.71 2.06 -19.33
N LYS A 194 -8.87 1.88 -19.96
CA LYS A 194 -9.64 0.66 -19.92
C LYS A 194 -9.98 0.23 -21.34
N VAL A 195 -9.70 -1.03 -21.65
CA VAL A 195 -10.00 -1.66 -22.94
C VAL A 195 -10.81 -2.91 -22.69
N ARG A 196 -11.90 -3.08 -23.44
CA ARG A 196 -12.71 -4.29 -23.47
C ARG A 196 -12.91 -4.74 -24.90
N PHE A 197 -12.87 -6.01 -25.12
CA PHE A 197 -13.12 -6.63 -26.41
C PHE A 197 -13.48 -8.11 -26.25
N GLU A 198 -13.99 -8.70 -27.31
CA GLU A 198 -14.20 -10.13 -27.42
C GLU A 198 -13.20 -10.72 -28.42
N ALA A 199 -12.62 -11.86 -28.07
CA ALA A 199 -11.68 -12.57 -28.93
C ALA A 199 -11.91 -14.08 -28.85
N PRO A 200 -11.56 -14.85 -29.90
CA PRO A 200 -11.59 -16.30 -29.82
C PRO A 200 -10.55 -16.80 -28.80
N ASN A 201 -10.90 -17.88 -28.10
CA ASN A 201 -9.93 -18.57 -27.25
C ASN A 201 -8.80 -19.20 -28.08
N THR A 202 -7.77 -19.72 -27.44
CA THR A 202 -6.60 -20.34 -28.10
C THR A 202 -6.96 -21.51 -29.03
N LEU A 203 -8.08 -22.16 -28.81
CA LEU A 203 -8.56 -23.30 -29.61
C LEU A 203 -9.58 -22.90 -30.68
N ASN A 204 -9.92 -21.61 -30.82
CA ASN A 204 -10.99 -21.12 -31.72
C ASN A 204 -12.37 -21.75 -31.49
N SER A 205 -12.61 -22.28 -30.30
CA SER A 205 -13.85 -23.02 -30.01
C SER A 205 -14.92 -22.12 -29.36
N THR A 206 -14.53 -21.05 -28.69
CA THR A 206 -15.42 -20.12 -27.99
C THR A 206 -14.86 -18.71 -28.01
N THR A 207 -15.74 -17.72 -27.86
CA THR A 207 -15.39 -16.32 -27.68
C THR A 207 -15.20 -16.02 -26.20
N VAL A 208 -14.17 -15.27 -25.85
CA VAL A 208 -13.81 -14.86 -24.48
C VAL A 208 -13.89 -13.35 -24.36
N ASN A 209 -14.48 -12.88 -23.27
CA ASN A 209 -14.45 -11.46 -22.90
C ASN A 209 -13.09 -11.09 -22.33
N CYS A 210 -12.45 -10.12 -22.95
CA CYS A 210 -11.15 -9.59 -22.55
C CYS A 210 -11.30 -8.20 -21.92
N GLU A 211 -10.61 -7.96 -20.81
CA GLU A 211 -10.56 -6.63 -20.18
C GLU A 211 -9.14 -6.32 -19.71
N LEU A 212 -8.67 -5.12 -20.03
CA LEU A 212 -7.45 -4.52 -19.52
C LEU A 212 -7.78 -3.21 -18.80
N ARG A 213 -7.23 -3.02 -17.61
CA ARG A 213 -7.13 -1.70 -16.95
C ARG A 213 -5.68 -1.41 -16.67
N LEU A 214 -5.24 -0.22 -17.02
CA LEU A 214 -3.87 0.22 -16.83
C LEU A 214 -3.80 1.67 -16.37
N LEU A 215 -2.74 1.97 -15.62
CA LEU A 215 -2.37 3.32 -15.22
C LEU A 215 -0.99 3.62 -15.82
N ILE A 216 -0.87 4.69 -16.57
CA ILE A 216 0.41 5.19 -17.09
C ILE A 216 0.77 6.46 -16.32
N ASN A 217 1.88 6.41 -15.59
CA ASN A 217 2.32 7.50 -14.70
C ASN A 217 3.22 8.52 -15.40
N GLN A 218 3.99 8.08 -16.39
CA GLN A 218 4.97 8.96 -17.05
C GLN A 218 4.42 9.57 -18.33
N PRO A 219 4.59 10.89 -18.55
CA PRO A 219 4.27 11.55 -19.79
C PRO A 219 5.01 10.96 -20.99
N GLY A 220 4.41 11.04 -22.16
CA GLY A 220 5.03 10.66 -23.44
C GLY A 220 4.11 9.88 -24.37
N SER A 221 4.72 9.34 -25.41
CA SER A 221 4.06 8.51 -26.43
C SER A 221 4.11 7.03 -26.01
N TRP A 222 2.96 6.43 -25.77
CA TRP A 222 2.88 5.06 -25.30
C TRP A 222 2.26 4.12 -26.33
N THR A 223 2.88 2.97 -26.53
CA THR A 223 2.27 1.86 -27.26
C THR A 223 2.02 0.71 -26.29
N VAL A 224 0.77 0.36 -26.14
CA VAL A 224 0.28 -0.75 -25.31
C VAL A 224 -0.05 -1.91 -26.23
N THR A 225 0.73 -2.98 -26.19
CA THR A 225 0.49 -4.20 -26.97
C THR A 225 -0.22 -5.22 -26.10
N ILE A 226 -1.39 -5.66 -26.54
CA ILE A 226 -2.27 -6.62 -25.87
C ILE A 226 -2.19 -7.93 -26.65
N ASN A 227 -1.72 -9.00 -25.98
CA ASN A 227 -1.66 -10.35 -26.55
C ASN A 227 -2.78 -11.20 -25.94
N PHE A 228 -3.62 -11.78 -26.74
CA PHE A 228 -4.77 -12.61 -26.34
C PHE A 228 -4.75 -14.00 -27.00
#